data_4969348309e4523e23761b4d1f66c501
#
_entry.id   4969348309e4523e23761b4d1f66c501
#
_cell.length_a   1.000
_cell.length_b   1.000
_cell.length_c   1.000
_cell.angle_alpha   90.00
_cell.angle_beta   90.00
_cell.angle_gamma   90.00
#
_symmetry.space_group_name_H-M   'P 1'
#
loop_
_entity.id
_entity.type
_entity.pdbx_description
1 polymer ?
#
loop_
_entity_poly.entity_id
_entity_poly.type
_entity_poly.pdbx_seq_one_letter_code
_entity_poly.pdbx_strand_id
1 'polypeptide(L)'
;MRSEHTVNPHSTGVFGSLRDLGDNPWLVLGGGGLKGISEVGVLRALSEAGIRPAGIVGTSIGSLIGAFAASDMDWKDMWDIALAMDRQDVVQLNRRVAWINGIRQRSVFRGATLRDYFSKILPENGWEAMNIPLLINAVDLGDGSTEWFGIGGRLDVSLADAVYASSALPVFYPPLEVDGRAFIDGGTSHPLALQRAHEAGASTIIGVDVGAGETGDVESILEQGMLAVHQRIFAIMTWRRRQELVAEWDGPPLIYIRPQLEGYGTFDFDSVEYFLEEGYRAARKALSG
;
A
#
# COMPACT_ATOMS: atom_id res chain seq x y z
N MET A 1 -24.87 15.60 23.73
CA MET A 1 -25.12 15.67 22.29
C MET A 1 -23.74 15.72 21.63
N ARG A 2 -23.19 14.59 21.24
CA ARG A 2 -21.96 14.53 20.42
C ARG A 2 -22.41 14.74 18.99
N SER A 3 -21.88 15.78 18.32
CA SER A 3 -22.10 16.01 16.89
C SER A 3 -21.56 14.82 16.12
N GLU A 4 -22.45 14.08 15.47
CA GLU A 4 -22.10 13.07 14.47
C GLU A 4 -21.43 13.80 13.28
N HIS A 5 -20.12 13.93 13.32
CA HIS A 5 -19.35 14.18 12.13
C HIS A 5 -19.24 12.86 11.37
N THR A 6 -20.28 12.54 10.61
CA THR A 6 -20.19 11.52 9.57
C THR A 6 -19.16 11.99 8.57
N VAL A 7 -17.96 11.41 8.65
CA VAL A 7 -16.91 11.59 7.64
C VAL A 7 -17.51 11.05 6.34
N ASN A 8 -17.75 11.93 5.38
CA ASN A 8 -18.23 11.53 4.07
C ASN A 8 -17.09 10.76 3.38
N PRO A 9 -17.19 9.45 3.15
CA PRO A 9 -16.12 8.62 2.57
C PRO A 9 -15.76 9.03 1.14
N HIS A 10 -16.53 9.88 0.49
CA HIS A 10 -16.27 10.45 -0.83
C HIS A 10 -15.55 11.80 -0.79
N SER A 11 -15.35 12.37 0.41
CA SER A 11 -14.57 13.59 0.53
C SER A 11 -13.09 13.25 0.68
N THR A 12 -12.24 13.86 -0.14
CA THR A 12 -10.84 14.10 0.21
C THR A 12 -10.89 15.09 1.39
N GLY A 13 -11.15 14.54 2.58
CA GLY A 13 -11.30 15.36 3.79
C GLY A 13 -9.92 15.81 4.24
N VAL A 14 -9.65 17.08 4.11
CA VAL A 14 -8.50 17.71 4.74
C VAL A 14 -8.88 17.90 6.21
N PHE A 15 -8.43 17.01 7.09
CA PHE A 15 -8.52 17.23 8.54
C PHE A 15 -7.48 18.24 9.02
N GLY A 16 -6.44 18.46 8.21
CA GLY A 16 -5.42 19.48 8.32
C GLY A 16 -5.22 20.18 6.98
N SER A 17 -4.58 21.32 6.96
CA SER A 17 -4.21 22.09 5.77
C SER A 17 -2.68 22.10 5.59
N LEU A 18 -2.21 22.59 4.46
CA LEU A 18 -0.76 22.82 4.26
C LEU A 18 -0.14 23.69 5.35
N ARG A 19 -0.94 24.52 6.04
CA ARG A 19 -0.48 25.36 7.18
C ARG A 19 -0.14 24.53 8.42
N ASP A 20 -0.63 23.30 8.47
CA ASP A 20 -0.45 22.37 9.59
C ASP A 20 0.70 21.39 9.36
N LEU A 21 1.47 21.55 8.24
CA LEU A 21 2.53 20.59 7.87
C LEU A 21 3.65 20.44 8.89
N GLY A 22 3.88 21.40 9.79
CA GLY A 22 4.92 21.31 10.83
C GLY A 22 6.32 20.98 10.26
N ASP A 23 7.26 20.70 11.15
CA ASP A 23 8.66 20.46 10.79
C ASP A 23 8.98 18.96 10.53
N ASN A 24 8.04 18.05 10.82
CA ASN A 24 8.25 16.60 10.72
C ASN A 24 7.04 15.88 10.10
N PRO A 25 6.66 16.21 8.84
CA PRO A 25 5.55 15.55 8.17
C PRO A 25 5.93 14.12 7.76
N TRP A 26 5.07 13.15 8.05
CA TRP A 26 5.24 11.77 7.60
C TRP A 26 4.25 11.43 6.51
N LEU A 27 4.71 10.61 5.56
CA LEU A 27 3.87 10.06 4.49
C LEU A 27 3.47 8.63 4.84
N VAL A 28 2.18 8.33 4.79
CA VAL A 28 1.65 6.98 4.98
C VAL A 28 1.00 6.52 3.69
N LEU A 29 1.59 5.49 3.09
CA LEU A 29 1.19 4.90 1.81
C LEU A 29 0.44 3.59 2.06
N GLY A 30 -0.78 3.52 1.55
CA GLY A 30 -1.69 2.42 1.83
C GLY A 30 -1.54 1.21 0.92
N GLY A 31 -2.15 0.10 1.31
CA GLY A 31 -2.27 -1.10 0.47
C GLY A 31 -3.51 -1.05 -0.43
N GLY A 32 -3.37 -1.47 -1.69
CA GLY A 32 -4.49 -1.49 -2.65
C GLY A 32 -4.24 -2.30 -3.93
N GLY A 33 -3.23 -3.16 -3.95
CA GLY A 33 -2.77 -3.83 -5.16
C GLY A 33 -2.28 -2.82 -6.19
N LEU A 34 -2.45 -3.08 -7.48
CA LEU A 34 -1.91 -2.24 -8.55
C LEU A 34 -2.44 -0.79 -8.53
N LYS A 35 -3.61 -0.56 -7.92
CA LYS A 35 -4.16 0.79 -7.68
C LYS A 35 -3.23 1.69 -6.86
N GLY A 36 -2.33 1.10 -6.04
CA GLY A 36 -1.33 1.84 -5.29
C GLY A 36 -0.29 2.57 -6.15
N ILE A 37 -0.19 2.26 -7.44
CA ILE A 37 0.59 3.05 -8.40
C ILE A 37 0.14 4.52 -8.42
N SER A 38 -1.10 4.82 -8.05
CA SER A 38 -1.60 6.20 -7.90
C SER A 38 -0.80 7.02 -6.88
N GLU A 39 -0.11 6.37 -5.95
CA GLU A 39 0.78 7.03 -4.97
C GLU A 39 1.97 7.73 -5.65
N VAL A 40 2.42 7.25 -6.81
CA VAL A 40 3.43 7.94 -7.62
C VAL A 40 2.91 9.30 -8.10
N GLY A 41 1.64 9.36 -8.51
CA GLY A 41 0.97 10.63 -8.84
C GLY A 41 0.89 11.57 -7.64
N VAL A 42 0.63 11.03 -6.44
CA VAL A 42 0.66 11.81 -5.20
C VAL A 42 2.06 12.37 -4.93
N LEU A 43 3.10 11.54 -5.06
CA LEU A 43 4.51 11.98 -4.89
C LEU A 43 4.89 13.08 -5.88
N ARG A 44 4.42 13.01 -7.13
CA ARG A 44 4.57 14.09 -8.10
C ARG A 44 3.98 15.41 -7.57
N ALA A 45 2.75 15.37 -7.07
CA ALA A 45 2.09 16.57 -6.55
C ALA A 45 2.80 17.15 -5.30
N LEU A 46 3.29 16.29 -4.40
CA LEU A 46 4.07 16.69 -3.24
C LEU A 46 5.40 17.32 -3.67
N SER A 47 6.11 16.71 -4.63
CA SER A 47 7.37 17.24 -5.18
C SER A 47 7.18 18.61 -5.83
N GLU A 48 6.14 18.79 -6.66
CA GLU A 48 5.80 20.08 -7.28
C GLU A 48 5.42 21.16 -6.25
N ALA A 49 4.85 20.74 -5.11
CA ALA A 49 4.55 21.65 -3.99
C ALA A 49 5.75 21.92 -3.06
N GLY A 50 6.91 21.30 -3.32
CA GLY A 50 8.10 21.41 -2.48
C GLY A 50 7.97 20.70 -1.12
N ILE A 51 7.03 19.76 -0.98
CA ILE A 51 6.78 19.02 0.25
C ILE A 51 7.66 17.77 0.26
N ARG A 52 8.52 17.65 1.28
CA ARG A 52 9.35 16.46 1.53
C ARG A 52 8.93 15.81 2.83
N PRO A 53 8.56 14.52 2.83
CA PRO A 53 8.29 13.81 4.07
C PRO A 53 9.59 13.59 4.86
N ALA A 54 9.48 13.65 6.18
CA ALA A 54 10.57 13.36 7.10
C ALA A 54 10.72 11.85 7.38
N GLY A 55 9.68 11.07 7.04
CA GLY A 55 9.68 9.62 7.11
C GLY A 55 8.47 9.04 6.37
N ILE A 56 8.52 7.75 6.09
CA ILE A 56 7.49 7.05 5.31
C ILE A 56 7.09 5.76 6.03
N VAL A 57 5.79 5.48 6.05
CA VAL A 57 5.23 4.17 6.40
C VAL A 57 4.52 3.62 5.18
N GLY A 58 4.92 2.45 4.70
CA GLY A 58 4.34 1.81 3.51
C GLY A 58 3.73 0.45 3.80
N THR A 59 2.57 0.17 3.20
CA THR A 59 1.86 -1.11 3.29
C THR A 59 1.66 -1.67 1.89
N SER A 60 2.01 -2.95 1.66
CA SER A 60 1.82 -3.63 0.37
C SER A 60 2.52 -2.85 -0.76
N ILE A 61 1.82 -2.52 -1.85
CA ILE A 61 2.38 -1.68 -2.93
C ILE A 61 2.93 -0.35 -2.40
N GLY A 62 2.31 0.24 -1.37
CA GLY A 62 2.79 1.44 -0.71
C GLY A 62 4.17 1.26 -0.07
N SER A 63 4.58 0.03 0.27
CA SER A 63 5.94 -0.27 0.73
C SER A 63 6.96 -0.15 -0.40
N LEU A 64 6.62 -0.56 -1.61
CA LEU A 64 7.44 -0.41 -2.81
C LEU A 64 7.62 1.07 -3.18
N ILE A 65 6.50 1.79 -3.29
CA ILE A 65 6.52 3.23 -3.63
C ILE A 65 7.24 4.02 -2.52
N GLY A 66 7.02 3.64 -1.26
CA GLY A 66 7.72 4.22 -0.10
C GLY A 66 9.23 3.98 -0.14
N ALA A 67 9.68 2.80 -0.58
CA ALA A 67 11.12 2.50 -0.74
C ALA A 67 11.75 3.36 -1.84
N PHE A 68 11.09 3.55 -2.96
CA PHE A 68 11.54 4.46 -4.01
C PHE A 68 11.66 5.90 -3.48
N ALA A 69 10.61 6.40 -2.83
CA ALA A 69 10.59 7.76 -2.29
C ALA A 69 11.64 7.96 -1.18
N ALA A 70 11.83 6.96 -0.29
CA ALA A 70 12.81 7.03 0.78
C ALA A 70 14.27 6.98 0.27
N SER A 71 14.51 6.45 -0.93
CA SER A 71 15.81 6.47 -1.61
C SER A 71 16.04 7.71 -2.48
N ASP A 72 15.16 8.73 -2.40
CA ASP A 72 15.18 9.93 -3.25
C ASP A 72 15.04 9.65 -4.76
N MET A 73 14.42 8.53 -5.15
CA MET A 73 14.08 8.31 -6.56
C MET A 73 13.13 9.42 -7.05
N ASP A 74 13.43 10.01 -8.21
CA ASP A 74 12.54 11.03 -8.80
C ASP A 74 11.20 10.40 -9.20
N TRP A 75 10.10 11.14 -9.01
CA TRP A 75 8.77 10.67 -9.38
C TRP A 75 8.63 10.30 -10.86
N LYS A 76 9.45 10.90 -11.75
CA LYS A 76 9.45 10.55 -13.18
C LYS A 76 9.99 9.15 -13.43
N ASP A 77 11.06 8.77 -12.73
CA ASP A 77 11.61 7.42 -12.83
C ASP A 77 10.62 6.40 -12.28
N MET A 78 9.93 6.72 -11.16
CA MET A 78 8.84 5.88 -10.65
C MET A 78 7.67 5.74 -11.64
N TRP A 79 7.33 6.83 -12.32
CA TRP A 79 6.29 6.87 -13.34
C TRP A 79 6.64 5.98 -14.53
N ASP A 80 7.87 6.07 -15.01
CA ASP A 80 8.38 5.24 -16.11
C ASP A 80 8.43 3.75 -15.71
N ILE A 81 8.85 3.43 -14.49
CA ILE A 81 8.79 2.06 -13.94
C ILE A 81 7.35 1.56 -13.91
N ALA A 82 6.40 2.40 -13.47
CA ALA A 82 4.98 2.02 -13.40
C ALA A 82 4.39 1.74 -14.78
N LEU A 83 4.69 2.56 -15.78
CA LEU A 83 4.25 2.36 -17.16
C LEU A 83 4.91 1.15 -17.84
N ALA A 84 6.14 0.82 -17.46
CA ALA A 84 6.88 -0.33 -17.98
C ALA A 84 6.51 -1.66 -17.32
N MET A 85 5.74 -1.64 -16.22
CA MET A 85 5.35 -2.84 -15.49
C MET A 85 4.44 -3.74 -16.32
N ASP A 86 4.90 -4.95 -16.65
CA ASP A 86 4.09 -5.94 -17.36
C ASP A 86 3.41 -6.90 -16.35
N ARG A 87 2.24 -7.40 -16.74
CA ARG A 87 1.55 -8.47 -16.01
C ARG A 87 2.44 -9.68 -15.72
N GLN A 88 3.32 -10.03 -16.65
CA GLN A 88 4.23 -11.18 -16.51
C GLN A 88 5.29 -11.00 -15.42
N ASP A 89 5.65 -9.75 -15.09
CA ASP A 89 6.60 -9.43 -14.02
C ASP A 89 6.00 -9.68 -12.63
N VAL A 90 4.68 -9.57 -12.51
CA VAL A 90 3.96 -9.63 -11.23
C VAL A 90 3.14 -10.92 -11.11
N VAL A 91 2.41 -11.28 -12.17
CA VAL A 91 1.43 -12.38 -12.18
C VAL A 91 1.92 -13.55 -13.01
N GLN A 92 2.52 -14.55 -12.37
CA GLN A 92 2.85 -15.82 -13.02
C GLN A 92 2.14 -16.97 -12.31
N LEU A 93 1.23 -17.65 -13.03
CA LEU A 93 0.49 -18.78 -12.49
C LEU A 93 1.41 -19.92 -12.03
N ASN A 94 1.12 -20.46 -10.88
CA ASN A 94 1.75 -21.68 -10.41
C ASN A 94 1.14 -22.90 -11.15
N ARG A 95 1.83 -23.39 -12.18
CA ARG A 95 1.33 -24.50 -13.04
C ARG A 95 1.03 -25.81 -12.28
N ARG A 96 1.49 -25.95 -11.04
CA ARG A 96 1.17 -27.10 -10.18
C ARG A 96 -0.25 -27.06 -9.62
N VAL A 97 -0.97 -25.94 -9.76
CA VAL A 97 -2.36 -25.75 -9.31
C VAL A 97 -3.34 -26.57 -10.17
N ALA A 98 -2.97 -26.95 -11.40
CA ALA A 98 -3.89 -27.47 -12.42
C ALA A 98 -4.35 -28.93 -12.22
N TRP A 99 -3.75 -29.75 -11.33
CA TRP A 99 -4.10 -31.17 -11.21
C TRP A 99 -4.10 -31.69 -9.77
N ILE A 100 -5.28 -32.07 -9.23
CA ILE A 100 -5.56 -32.91 -8.04
C ILE A 100 -5.18 -32.33 -6.66
N ASN A 101 -4.21 -31.41 -6.50
CA ASN A 101 -3.74 -30.86 -5.22
C ASN A 101 -4.02 -29.36 -5.03
N GLY A 102 -4.90 -28.73 -5.81
CA GLY A 102 -5.13 -27.28 -5.75
C GLY A 102 -5.42 -26.72 -4.36
N ILE A 103 -6.13 -27.49 -3.53
CA ILE A 103 -6.47 -27.12 -2.13
C ILE A 103 -5.25 -27.12 -1.19
N ARG A 104 -4.17 -27.82 -1.54
CA ARG A 104 -2.93 -27.90 -0.74
C ARG A 104 -1.83 -26.95 -1.22
N GLN A 105 -2.09 -26.20 -2.29
CA GLN A 105 -1.13 -25.21 -2.77
C GLN A 105 -1.14 -23.98 -1.85
N ARG A 106 0.04 -23.39 -1.64
CA ARG A 106 0.19 -22.22 -0.78
C ARG A 106 -0.29 -20.92 -1.44
N SER A 107 -0.43 -20.90 -2.78
CA SER A 107 -0.78 -19.69 -3.55
C SER A 107 -1.12 -19.99 -4.99
N VAL A 108 -1.83 -19.07 -5.62
CA VAL A 108 -2.18 -19.11 -7.06
C VAL A 108 -1.00 -18.69 -7.93
N PHE A 109 -0.23 -17.67 -7.50
CA PHE A 109 0.92 -17.14 -8.23
C PHE A 109 2.23 -17.62 -7.64
N ARG A 110 3.30 -17.49 -8.41
CA ARG A 110 4.67 -17.77 -7.98
C ARG A 110 5.22 -16.57 -7.23
N GLY A 111 5.54 -16.74 -5.95
CA GLY A 111 6.16 -15.70 -5.15
C GLY A 111 7.54 -15.27 -5.66
N ALA A 112 8.32 -16.21 -6.20
CA ALA A 112 9.64 -15.92 -6.74
C ALA A 112 9.59 -14.84 -7.85
N THR A 113 8.58 -14.88 -8.74
CA THR A 113 8.44 -13.90 -9.82
C THR A 113 8.31 -12.47 -9.30
N LEU A 114 7.42 -12.25 -8.31
CA LEU A 114 7.22 -10.94 -7.71
C LEU A 114 8.46 -10.49 -6.91
N ARG A 115 9.07 -11.42 -6.17
CA ARG A 115 10.28 -11.15 -5.38
C ARG A 115 11.47 -10.78 -6.27
N ASP A 116 11.67 -11.50 -7.37
CA ASP A 116 12.73 -11.24 -8.35
C ASP A 116 12.50 -9.88 -9.04
N TYR A 117 11.24 -9.55 -9.34
CA TYR A 117 10.88 -8.25 -9.89
C TYR A 117 11.23 -7.12 -8.90
N PHE A 118 10.84 -7.24 -7.63
CA PHE A 118 11.20 -6.24 -6.61
C PHE A 118 12.72 -6.11 -6.44
N SER A 119 13.46 -7.23 -6.43
CA SER A 119 14.92 -7.21 -6.35
C SER A 119 15.58 -6.49 -7.54
N LYS A 120 14.93 -6.49 -8.71
CA LYS A 120 15.43 -5.85 -9.92
C LYS A 120 15.20 -4.34 -9.95
N ILE A 121 14.05 -3.87 -9.41
CA ILE A 121 13.65 -2.46 -9.50
C ILE A 121 13.96 -1.64 -8.25
N LEU A 122 14.16 -2.28 -7.09
CA LEU A 122 14.57 -1.62 -5.85
C LEU A 122 16.06 -1.25 -5.90
N PRO A 123 16.50 -0.25 -5.10
CA PRO A 123 17.91 0.11 -5.01
C PRO A 123 18.81 -1.07 -4.60
N GLU A 124 19.93 -1.26 -5.30
CA GLU A 124 20.88 -2.39 -5.08
C GLU A 124 21.40 -2.44 -3.63
N ASN A 125 21.63 -1.27 -3.01
CA ASN A 125 22.10 -1.17 -1.63
C ASN A 125 21.03 -1.44 -0.58
N GLY A 126 19.79 -1.75 -0.99
CA GLY A 126 18.70 -2.09 -0.09
C GLY A 126 18.44 -1.01 0.97
N TRP A 127 18.45 -1.39 2.25
CA TRP A 127 18.20 -0.46 3.36
C TRP A 127 19.20 0.67 3.47
N GLU A 128 20.45 0.48 3.02
CA GLU A 128 21.50 1.50 3.05
C GLU A 128 21.23 2.64 2.05
N ALA A 129 20.37 2.43 1.08
CA ALA A 129 19.95 3.46 0.12
C ALA A 129 18.88 4.41 0.68
N MET A 130 18.31 4.13 1.84
CA MET A 130 17.24 4.95 2.41
C MET A 130 17.80 6.25 3.02
N ASN A 131 17.44 7.38 2.45
CA ASN A 131 17.87 8.72 2.89
C ASN A 131 16.97 9.28 4.00
N ILE A 132 15.74 8.77 4.11
CA ILE A 132 14.79 9.07 5.18
C ILE A 132 14.26 7.77 5.80
N PRO A 133 13.76 7.81 7.05
CA PRO A 133 13.15 6.66 7.70
C PRO A 133 12.06 6.01 6.86
N LEU A 134 12.18 4.70 6.63
CA LEU A 134 11.16 3.87 6.00
C LEU A 134 10.74 2.77 6.97
N LEU A 135 9.43 2.61 7.15
CA LEU A 135 8.80 1.54 7.91
C LEU A 135 7.86 0.75 7.00
N ILE A 136 8.00 -0.56 7.02
CA ILE A 136 7.19 -1.49 6.23
C ILE A 136 6.55 -2.49 7.18
N ASN A 137 5.25 -2.77 7.03
CA ASN A 137 4.56 -3.76 7.85
C ASN A 137 4.29 -5.06 7.08
N ALA A 138 4.31 -6.17 7.80
CA ALA A 138 3.75 -7.43 7.38
C ALA A 138 3.07 -8.11 8.58
N VAL A 139 2.29 -9.15 8.35
CA VAL A 139 1.59 -9.89 9.41
C VAL A 139 2.15 -11.30 9.52
N ASP A 140 2.52 -11.71 10.72
CA ASP A 140 2.89 -13.10 11.01
C ASP A 140 1.66 -13.99 10.91
N LEU A 141 1.72 -14.99 10.05
CA LEU A 141 0.62 -15.93 9.85
C LEU A 141 0.43 -16.87 11.06
N GLY A 142 1.43 -17.01 11.92
CA GLY A 142 1.40 -17.91 13.08
C GLY A 142 0.55 -17.36 14.24
N ASP A 143 0.69 -16.08 14.56
CA ASP A 143 0.02 -15.46 15.71
C ASP A 143 -0.79 -14.19 15.39
N GLY A 144 -0.74 -13.72 14.14
CA GLY A 144 -1.44 -12.51 13.69
C GLY A 144 -0.77 -11.20 14.11
N SER A 145 0.40 -11.25 14.73
CA SER A 145 1.14 -10.05 15.13
C SER A 145 1.67 -9.28 13.91
N THR A 146 1.75 -7.96 14.04
CA THR A 146 2.37 -7.11 13.02
C THR A 146 3.87 -7.04 13.22
N GLU A 147 4.62 -7.44 12.20
CA GLU A 147 6.07 -7.22 12.14
C GLU A 147 6.35 -5.92 11.38
N TRP A 148 7.31 -5.15 11.90
CA TRP A 148 7.79 -3.92 11.29
C TRP A 148 9.20 -4.10 10.78
N PHE A 149 9.45 -3.80 9.51
CA PHE A 149 10.77 -3.75 8.90
C PHE A 149 11.21 -2.29 8.71
N GLY A 150 12.52 -2.05 8.76
CA GLY A 150 13.10 -0.72 8.61
C GLY A 150 13.53 -0.09 9.95
N ILE A 151 13.70 1.23 9.99
CA ILE A 151 14.21 1.92 11.18
C ILE A 151 13.26 1.76 12.37
N GLY A 152 13.80 1.21 13.47
CA GLY A 152 13.02 0.90 14.66
C GLY A 152 12.22 -0.41 14.58
N GLY A 153 12.50 -1.22 13.55
CA GLY A 153 12.02 -2.57 13.35
C GLY A 153 13.15 -3.50 12.92
N ARG A 154 12.82 -4.57 12.17
CA ARG A 154 13.81 -5.53 11.65
C ARG A 154 14.54 -4.96 10.43
N LEU A 155 15.87 -5.15 10.41
CA LEU A 155 16.77 -4.82 9.30
C LEU A 155 17.59 -6.03 8.83
N ASP A 156 17.40 -7.19 9.45
CA ASP A 156 18.07 -8.44 9.12
C ASP A 156 17.44 -9.19 7.93
N VAL A 157 16.32 -8.65 7.41
CA VAL A 157 15.66 -9.08 6.18
C VAL A 157 15.98 -8.06 5.08
N SER A 158 16.27 -8.52 3.85
CA SER A 158 16.54 -7.61 2.74
C SER A 158 15.36 -6.67 2.46
N LEU A 159 15.61 -5.47 1.93
CA LEU A 159 14.55 -4.55 1.53
C LEU A 159 13.53 -5.21 0.57
N ALA A 160 14.03 -5.96 -0.41
CA ALA A 160 13.17 -6.67 -1.36
C ALA A 160 12.29 -7.73 -0.68
N ASP A 161 12.82 -8.43 0.33
CA ASP A 161 12.04 -9.39 1.11
C ASP A 161 11.02 -8.71 2.01
N ALA A 162 11.35 -7.57 2.62
CA ALA A 162 10.41 -6.81 3.43
C ALA A 162 9.24 -6.26 2.58
N VAL A 163 9.54 -5.71 1.39
CA VAL A 163 8.52 -5.27 0.42
C VAL A 163 7.70 -6.45 -0.08
N TYR A 164 8.33 -7.60 -0.35
CA TYR A 164 7.61 -8.81 -0.73
C TYR A 164 6.69 -9.31 0.39
N ALA A 165 7.16 -9.39 1.63
CA ALA A 165 6.35 -9.81 2.78
C ALA A 165 5.11 -8.93 2.93
N SER A 166 5.31 -7.61 2.85
CA SER A 166 4.23 -6.62 2.90
C SER A 166 3.23 -6.75 1.75
N SER A 167 3.66 -7.30 0.61
CA SER A 167 2.87 -7.47 -0.63
C SER A 167 2.39 -8.89 -0.87
N ALA A 168 2.68 -9.82 0.04
CA ALA A 168 2.28 -11.24 -0.07
C ALA A 168 0.79 -11.42 0.20
N LEU A 169 -0.03 -10.93 -0.74
CA LEU A 169 -1.50 -10.95 -0.66
C LEU A 169 -2.00 -12.39 -0.47
N PRO A 170 -2.75 -12.68 0.60
CA PRO A 170 -3.23 -14.03 0.92
C PRO A 170 -3.93 -14.68 -0.26
N VAL A 171 -3.71 -15.99 -0.44
CA VAL A 171 -4.17 -16.82 -1.56
C VAL A 171 -3.42 -16.54 -2.87
N PHE A 172 -3.08 -15.30 -3.19
CA PHE A 172 -2.41 -14.94 -4.44
C PHE A 172 -0.92 -15.24 -4.41
N TYR A 173 -0.22 -14.84 -3.36
CA TYR A 173 1.21 -15.10 -3.20
C TYR A 173 1.51 -15.95 -1.97
N PRO A 174 2.55 -16.78 -2.01
CA PRO A 174 2.97 -17.53 -0.83
C PRO A 174 3.55 -16.56 0.21
N PRO A 175 3.38 -16.85 1.51
CA PRO A 175 4.05 -16.09 2.57
C PRO A 175 5.56 -16.03 2.39
N LEU A 176 6.20 -14.95 2.85
CA LEU A 176 7.63 -14.94 3.07
C LEU A 176 7.97 -15.79 4.29
N GLU A 177 8.78 -16.84 4.10
CA GLU A 177 9.27 -17.66 5.20
C GLU A 177 10.69 -17.22 5.59
N VAL A 178 10.87 -16.80 6.83
CA VAL A 178 12.18 -16.42 7.40
C VAL A 178 12.18 -16.68 8.90
N ASP A 179 13.28 -17.27 9.41
CA ASP A 179 13.50 -17.58 10.83
C ASP A 179 12.38 -18.42 11.47
N GLY A 180 11.78 -19.34 10.71
CA GLY A 180 10.68 -20.19 11.18
C GLY A 180 9.31 -19.49 11.30
N ARG A 181 9.21 -18.23 10.89
CA ARG A 181 7.97 -17.44 10.79
C ARG A 181 7.55 -17.30 9.34
N ALA A 182 6.28 -17.01 9.11
CA ALA A 182 5.70 -16.83 7.78
C ALA A 182 4.90 -15.51 7.73
N PHE A 183 5.30 -14.60 6.84
CA PHE A 183 4.73 -13.26 6.75
C PHE A 183 3.85 -13.09 5.53
N ILE A 184 2.70 -12.45 5.71
CA ILE A 184 1.73 -12.10 4.68
C ILE A 184 1.52 -10.58 4.63
N ASP A 185 0.79 -10.12 3.61
CA ASP A 185 0.48 -8.71 3.34
C ASP A 185 0.06 -7.94 4.59
N GLY A 186 0.76 -6.82 4.82
CA GLY A 186 0.54 -5.92 5.96
C GLY A 186 -0.86 -5.29 5.98
N GLY A 187 -1.51 -5.19 4.82
CA GLY A 187 -2.88 -4.71 4.71
C GLY A 187 -3.91 -5.57 5.44
N THR A 188 -3.55 -6.82 5.76
CA THR A 188 -4.38 -7.70 6.59
C THR A 188 -4.66 -7.11 7.98
N SER A 189 -3.71 -6.35 8.55
CA SER A 189 -3.83 -5.71 9.87
C SER A 189 -3.90 -4.19 9.78
N HIS A 190 -2.98 -3.58 9.03
CA HIS A 190 -2.85 -2.13 8.93
C HIS A 190 -2.83 -1.68 7.46
N PRO A 191 -4.00 -1.64 6.79
CA PRO A 191 -4.07 -1.24 5.38
C PRO A 191 -3.69 0.22 5.13
N LEU A 192 -3.73 1.06 6.18
CA LEU A 192 -3.23 2.44 6.21
C LEU A 192 -2.68 2.70 7.61
N ALA A 193 -1.37 2.65 7.79
CA ALA A 193 -0.72 2.56 9.10
C ALA A 193 -0.45 3.94 9.75
N LEU A 194 -1.49 4.79 9.88
CA LEU A 194 -1.40 6.15 10.43
C LEU A 194 -0.82 6.16 11.85
N GLN A 195 -1.27 5.23 12.70
CA GLN A 195 -0.81 5.13 14.09
C GLN A 195 0.70 4.93 14.20
N ARG A 196 1.29 4.16 13.26
CA ARG A 196 2.74 3.92 13.27
C ARG A 196 3.55 5.18 12.95
N ALA A 197 3.07 6.04 12.06
CA ALA A 197 3.69 7.33 11.79
C ALA A 197 3.58 8.26 13.01
N HIS A 198 2.44 8.25 13.71
CA HIS A 198 2.26 8.99 14.96
C HIS A 198 3.26 8.54 16.05
N GLU A 199 3.39 7.23 16.25
CA GLU A 199 4.36 6.63 17.19
C GLU A 199 5.80 6.95 16.83
N ALA A 200 6.11 7.13 15.55
CA ALA A 200 7.42 7.56 15.05
C ALA A 200 7.67 9.07 15.24
N GLY A 201 6.71 9.82 15.80
CA GLY A 201 6.86 11.24 16.11
C GLY A 201 6.44 12.19 15.01
N ALA A 202 5.58 11.78 14.09
CA ALA A 202 5.05 12.66 13.05
C ALA A 202 4.35 13.89 13.66
N SER A 203 4.70 15.09 13.19
CA SER A 203 3.99 16.33 13.53
C SER A 203 2.72 16.52 12.72
N THR A 204 2.70 15.96 11.53
CA THR A 204 1.58 15.92 10.58
C THR A 204 1.69 14.64 9.77
N ILE A 205 0.58 14.07 9.39
CA ILE A 205 0.53 12.88 8.54
C ILE A 205 -0.14 13.20 7.21
N ILE A 206 0.50 12.82 6.12
CA ILE A 206 -0.09 12.77 4.78
C ILE A 206 -0.45 11.31 4.52
N GLY A 207 -1.74 10.97 4.66
CA GLY A 207 -2.22 9.60 4.48
C GLY A 207 -2.81 9.41 3.09
N VAL A 208 -2.31 8.43 2.34
CA VAL A 208 -2.79 8.10 0.99
C VAL A 208 -3.55 6.77 1.04
N ASP A 209 -4.87 6.82 0.90
CA ASP A 209 -5.74 5.65 0.89
C ASP A 209 -6.07 5.23 -0.54
N VAL A 210 -5.38 4.24 -1.04
CA VAL A 210 -5.57 3.67 -2.38
C VAL A 210 -6.44 2.42 -2.38
N GLY A 211 -6.98 2.05 -1.23
CA GLY A 211 -7.85 0.89 -1.10
C GLY A 211 -9.25 1.16 -1.65
N ALA A 212 -9.80 0.17 -2.34
CA ALA A 212 -11.22 0.08 -2.69
C ALA A 212 -11.93 -0.91 -1.75
N GLY A 213 -13.23 -1.10 -1.90
CA GLY A 213 -13.99 -2.08 -1.13
C GLY A 213 -15.36 -1.58 -0.69
N GLU A 214 -15.70 -0.34 -1.03
CA GLU A 214 -17.02 0.24 -0.75
C GLU A 214 -18.12 -0.46 -1.54
N THR A 215 -17.93 -0.62 -2.83
CA THR A 215 -18.90 -1.23 -3.74
C THR A 215 -18.34 -2.47 -4.43
N GLY A 216 -19.22 -3.30 -4.96
CA GLY A 216 -18.87 -4.47 -5.77
C GLY A 216 -20.08 -4.97 -6.54
N ASP A 217 -19.86 -5.41 -7.76
CA ASP A 217 -20.86 -6.09 -8.58
C ASP A 217 -20.97 -7.55 -8.12
N VAL A 218 -22.06 -7.86 -7.43
CA VAL A 218 -22.29 -9.17 -6.81
C VAL A 218 -22.38 -10.27 -7.87
N GLU A 219 -23.06 -10.02 -9.00
CA GLU A 219 -23.24 -11.02 -10.06
C GLU A 219 -21.89 -11.37 -10.69
N SER A 220 -21.11 -10.38 -11.08
CA SER A 220 -19.75 -10.56 -11.60
C SER A 220 -18.83 -11.28 -10.62
N ILE A 221 -18.89 -10.95 -9.32
CA ILE A 221 -18.06 -11.61 -8.29
C ILE A 221 -18.39 -13.10 -8.19
N LEU A 222 -19.68 -13.44 -8.20
CA LEU A 222 -20.12 -14.84 -8.09
C LEU A 222 -19.77 -15.64 -9.33
N GLU A 223 -19.89 -15.07 -10.53
CA GLU A 223 -19.49 -15.68 -11.80
C GLU A 223 -17.98 -15.96 -11.87
N GLN A 224 -17.16 -15.08 -11.34
CA GLN A 224 -15.70 -15.24 -11.31
C GLN A 224 -15.23 -16.28 -10.27
N GLY A 225 -16.13 -16.73 -9.39
CA GLY A 225 -15.92 -17.85 -8.49
C GLY A 225 -15.14 -17.50 -7.20
N MET A 226 -14.64 -18.55 -6.54
CA MET A 226 -14.13 -18.50 -5.16
C MET A 226 -13.01 -17.47 -4.94
N LEU A 227 -12.11 -17.27 -5.91
CA LEU A 227 -11.03 -16.28 -5.81
C LEU A 227 -11.56 -14.86 -5.76
N ALA A 228 -12.54 -14.53 -6.59
CA ALA A 228 -13.16 -13.21 -6.60
C ALA A 228 -13.94 -12.95 -5.30
N VAL A 229 -14.63 -13.97 -4.78
CA VAL A 229 -15.30 -13.90 -3.47
C VAL A 229 -14.26 -13.62 -2.37
N HIS A 230 -13.13 -14.33 -2.35
CA HIS A 230 -12.05 -14.09 -1.38
C HIS A 230 -11.49 -12.66 -1.48
N GLN A 231 -11.19 -12.19 -2.70
CA GLN A 231 -10.74 -10.81 -2.91
C GLN A 231 -11.77 -9.79 -2.40
N ARG A 232 -13.05 -10.04 -2.65
CA ARG A 232 -14.12 -9.17 -2.17
C ARG A 232 -14.19 -9.12 -0.65
N ILE A 233 -14.08 -10.26 0.02
CA ILE A 233 -14.05 -10.33 1.49
C ILE A 233 -12.87 -9.53 2.03
N PHE A 234 -11.67 -9.73 1.48
CA PHE A 234 -10.48 -8.99 1.88
C PHE A 234 -10.65 -7.47 1.66
N ALA A 235 -11.18 -7.06 0.52
CA ALA A 235 -11.46 -5.67 0.21
C ALA A 235 -12.47 -5.03 1.20
N ILE A 236 -13.54 -5.75 1.57
CA ILE A 236 -14.52 -5.28 2.57
C ILE A 236 -13.86 -5.11 3.94
N MET A 237 -13.07 -6.10 4.39
CA MET A 237 -12.43 -6.05 5.70
C MET A 237 -11.45 -4.89 5.80
N THR A 238 -10.59 -4.73 4.80
CA THR A 238 -9.59 -3.65 4.76
C THR A 238 -10.25 -2.28 4.61
N TRP A 239 -11.33 -2.16 3.82
CA TRP A 239 -12.11 -0.94 3.70
C TRP A 239 -12.73 -0.53 5.04
N ARG A 240 -13.41 -1.45 5.74
CA ARG A 240 -13.98 -1.18 7.07
C ARG A 240 -12.91 -0.71 8.04
N ARG A 241 -11.77 -1.40 8.07
CA ARG A 241 -10.67 -1.04 8.95
C ARG A 241 -10.13 0.37 8.70
N ARG A 242 -10.03 0.79 7.43
CA ARG A 242 -9.64 2.17 7.09
C ARG A 242 -10.69 3.19 7.52
N GLN A 243 -11.98 2.88 7.31
CA GLN A 243 -13.06 3.77 7.72
C GLN A 243 -13.07 4.00 9.24
N GLU A 244 -12.94 2.91 10.02
CA GLU A 244 -12.84 2.98 11.48
C GLU A 244 -11.63 3.83 11.91
N LEU A 245 -10.47 3.55 11.34
CA LEU A 245 -9.24 4.27 11.64
C LEU A 245 -9.35 5.77 11.40
N VAL A 246 -9.92 6.17 10.26
CA VAL A 246 -10.05 7.59 9.91
C VAL A 246 -11.14 8.27 10.74
N ALA A 247 -12.24 7.57 11.02
CA ALA A 247 -13.35 8.12 11.85
C ALA A 247 -12.95 8.32 13.32
N GLU A 248 -12.06 7.47 13.83
CA GLU A 248 -11.58 7.49 15.22
C GLU A 248 -10.22 8.19 15.37
N TRP A 249 -9.72 8.82 14.29
CA TRP A 249 -8.41 9.44 14.33
C TRP A 249 -8.31 10.60 15.31
N ASP A 250 -7.45 10.48 16.30
CA ASP A 250 -7.19 11.45 17.36
C ASP A 250 -5.70 11.87 17.47
N GLY A 251 -4.90 11.47 16.45
CA GLY A 251 -3.47 11.78 16.35
C GLY A 251 -3.19 13.18 15.81
N PRO A 252 -1.96 13.42 15.30
CA PRO A 252 -1.59 14.70 14.71
C PRO A 252 -2.46 15.05 13.48
N PRO A 253 -2.43 16.32 13.01
CA PRO A 253 -3.16 16.73 11.81
C PRO A 253 -2.97 15.74 10.66
N LEU A 254 -4.07 15.34 10.03
CA LEU A 254 -4.09 14.37 8.93
C LEU A 254 -4.53 15.04 7.64
N ILE A 255 -3.65 15.06 6.64
CA ILE A 255 -4.00 15.37 5.25
C ILE A 255 -4.34 14.03 4.58
N TYR A 256 -5.64 13.79 4.38
CA TYR A 256 -6.11 12.52 3.85
C TYR A 256 -6.37 12.62 2.35
N ILE A 257 -5.61 11.84 1.58
CA ILE A 257 -5.69 11.81 0.11
C ILE A 257 -6.30 10.47 -0.29
N ARG A 258 -7.43 10.52 -0.99
CA ARG A 258 -8.12 9.34 -1.50
C ARG A 258 -8.39 9.49 -2.99
N PRO A 259 -7.58 8.89 -3.87
CA PRO A 259 -7.85 8.79 -5.29
C PRO A 259 -9.14 8.01 -5.58
N GLN A 260 -9.83 8.31 -6.66
CA GLN A 260 -11.07 7.64 -7.05
C GLN A 260 -10.75 6.35 -7.82
N LEU A 261 -10.61 5.25 -7.08
CA LEU A 261 -10.16 3.95 -7.58
C LEU A 261 -11.23 2.85 -7.43
N GLU A 262 -12.47 3.23 -7.13
CA GLU A 262 -13.60 2.30 -7.05
C GLU A 262 -13.91 1.70 -8.43
N GLY A 263 -14.26 0.42 -8.46
CA GLY A 263 -14.55 -0.31 -9.70
C GLY A 263 -13.35 -0.95 -10.40
N TYR A 264 -12.12 -0.59 -10.00
CA TYR A 264 -10.90 -1.19 -10.57
C TYR A 264 -10.43 -2.40 -9.77
N GLY A 265 -9.95 -3.43 -10.48
CA GLY A 265 -9.43 -4.66 -9.91
C GLY A 265 -8.08 -4.50 -9.22
N THR A 266 -7.74 -5.48 -8.36
CA THR A 266 -6.43 -5.51 -7.68
C THR A 266 -5.26 -5.68 -8.65
N PHE A 267 -5.46 -6.33 -9.78
CA PHE A 267 -4.47 -6.62 -10.83
C PHE A 267 -4.90 -6.03 -12.18
N ASP A 268 -5.34 -4.76 -12.19
CA ASP A 268 -5.77 -4.04 -13.37
C ASP A 268 -4.58 -3.31 -14.01
N PHE A 269 -3.92 -3.98 -14.96
CA PHE A 269 -2.75 -3.44 -15.66
C PHE A 269 -3.14 -2.49 -16.79
N ASP A 270 -4.39 -2.52 -17.25
CA ASP A 270 -4.86 -1.69 -18.37
C ASP A 270 -5.14 -0.24 -17.93
N SER A 271 -5.23 0.01 -16.61
CA SER A 271 -5.62 1.30 -16.03
C SER A 271 -4.46 2.03 -15.34
N VAL A 272 -3.20 1.61 -15.52
CA VAL A 272 -2.02 2.18 -14.85
C VAL A 272 -1.90 3.69 -15.08
N GLU A 273 -2.06 4.16 -16.32
CA GLU A 273 -2.00 5.59 -16.65
C GLU A 273 -3.09 6.39 -15.93
N TYR A 274 -4.30 5.85 -15.86
CA TYR A 274 -5.39 6.45 -15.10
C TYR A 274 -5.04 6.53 -13.60
N PHE A 275 -4.45 5.48 -13.01
CA PHE A 275 -4.08 5.48 -11.59
C PHE A 275 -3.06 6.59 -11.29
N LEU A 276 -2.04 6.71 -12.13
CA LEU A 276 -1.01 7.74 -11.99
C LEU A 276 -1.61 9.16 -12.00
N GLU A 277 -2.43 9.47 -13.01
CA GLU A 277 -3.06 10.79 -13.17
C GLU A 277 -4.10 11.06 -12.07
N GLU A 278 -4.86 10.04 -11.65
CA GLU A 278 -5.86 10.19 -10.59
C GLU A 278 -5.21 10.46 -9.23
N GLY A 279 -4.09 9.80 -8.94
CA GLY A 279 -3.29 10.09 -7.74
C GLY A 279 -2.82 11.53 -7.70
N TYR A 280 -2.28 12.02 -8.82
CA TYR A 280 -1.88 13.42 -8.97
C TYR A 280 -3.05 14.38 -8.77
N ARG A 281 -4.19 14.12 -9.41
CA ARG A 281 -5.39 14.96 -9.30
C ARG A 281 -5.91 15.02 -7.85
N ALA A 282 -5.99 13.86 -7.19
CA ALA A 282 -6.47 13.78 -5.82
C ALA A 282 -5.57 14.55 -4.85
N ALA A 283 -4.23 14.39 -5.00
CA ALA A 283 -3.27 15.12 -4.18
C ALA A 283 -3.34 16.63 -4.43
N ARG A 284 -3.36 17.07 -5.69
CA ARG A 284 -3.50 18.49 -6.03
C ARG A 284 -4.75 19.12 -5.42
N LYS A 285 -5.87 18.40 -5.41
CA LYS A 285 -7.11 18.84 -4.76
C LYS A 285 -6.93 18.98 -3.26
N ALA A 286 -6.35 17.98 -2.59
CA ALA A 286 -6.12 18.00 -1.15
C ALA A 286 -5.13 19.10 -0.72
N LEU A 287 -4.13 19.41 -1.55
CA LEU A 287 -3.14 20.43 -1.30
C LEU A 287 -3.61 21.87 -1.63
N SER A 288 -4.74 22.04 -2.30
CA SER A 288 -5.28 23.34 -2.71
C SER A 288 -6.31 23.91 -1.71
N GLY A 289 -6.79 23.12 -0.79
CA GLY A 289 -7.77 23.53 0.25
C GLY A 289 -7.05 23.88 1.52
#